data_115448b64853ff0a29bb2e3e2ab9392d
#
_entry.id   115448b64853ff0a29bb2e3e2ab9392d
#
_cell.length_a   1.000
_cell.length_b   1.000
_cell.length_c   1.000
_cell.angle_alpha   90.00
_cell.angle_beta   90.00
_cell.angle_gamma   90.00
#
_symmetry.space_group_name_H-M   'P 1'
#
loop_
_entity.id
_entity.type
_entity.pdbx_description
1 polymer ?
#
loop_
_entity_poly.entity_id
_entity_poly.type
_entity_poly.pdbx_seq_one_letter_code
_entity_poly.pdbx_strand_id
1 'polypeptide(L)' 'MMAEKEWLSKLKPLASNNIQWQAYEQMLEYYLVMQSKKLEQANDPVELYRAQGAIAALRKLKTLRDEINADR' A
#
# COMPACT_ATOMS: atom_id res chain seq x y z
N MET A 1 4.72 -4.96 -22.83
CA MET A 1 4.17 -4.15 -21.75
C MET A 1 5.28 -3.58 -20.89
N MET A 2 5.12 -2.35 -20.51
CA MET A 2 6.07 -1.73 -19.63
C MET A 2 6.23 -2.54 -18.36
N ALA A 3 7.41 -2.90 -18.09
CA ALA A 3 7.68 -3.78 -17.00
C ALA A 3 7.51 -3.07 -15.67
N GLU A 4 6.88 -3.74 -14.73
CA GLU A 4 6.90 -3.31 -13.34
C GLU A 4 8.33 -3.06 -12.86
N LYS A 5 9.27 -3.82 -13.40
CA LYS A 5 10.69 -3.67 -13.09
C LYS A 5 11.21 -2.27 -13.32
N GLU A 6 10.72 -1.60 -14.36
CA GLU A 6 11.17 -0.23 -14.64
C GLU A 6 10.70 0.73 -13.55
N TRP A 7 9.46 0.60 -13.13
CA TRP A 7 8.94 1.42 -12.03
C TRP A 7 9.64 1.09 -10.72
N LEU A 8 9.79 -0.19 -10.43
CA LEU A 8 10.43 -0.63 -9.21
C LEU A 8 11.88 -0.12 -9.14
N SER A 9 12.59 -0.16 -10.25
CA SER A 9 13.94 0.35 -10.31
C SER A 9 14.01 1.84 -9.98
N LYS A 10 13.07 2.60 -10.52
CA LYS A 10 13.00 4.05 -10.24
C LYS A 10 12.63 4.37 -8.81
N LEU A 11 11.99 3.42 -8.11
CA LEU A 11 11.58 3.61 -6.73
C LEU A 11 12.65 3.20 -5.72
N LYS A 12 13.76 2.65 -6.16
CA LYS A 12 14.84 2.25 -5.26
C LYS A 12 15.31 3.36 -4.32
N PRO A 13 15.47 4.61 -4.78
CA PRO A 13 15.86 5.68 -3.87
C PRO A 13 14.86 5.90 -2.73
N LEU A 14 13.58 5.77 -3.00
CA LEU A 14 12.56 5.87 -1.97
C LEU A 14 12.70 4.77 -0.93
N ALA A 15 12.87 3.53 -1.39
CA ALA A 15 12.99 2.38 -0.50
C ALA A 15 14.27 2.44 0.35
N SER A 16 15.32 3.09 -0.17
CA SER A 16 16.60 3.23 0.52
C SER A 16 16.62 4.36 1.53
N ASN A 17 15.72 5.34 1.40
CA ASN A 17 15.66 6.47 2.31
C ASN A 17 14.75 6.13 3.48
N ASN A 18 15.35 5.80 4.62
CA ASN A 18 14.59 5.35 5.78
C ASN A 18 13.57 6.37 6.28
N ILE A 19 13.92 7.64 6.25
CA ILE A 19 13.01 8.69 6.74
C ILE A 19 11.79 8.79 5.82
N GLN A 20 12.03 8.84 4.51
CA GLN A 20 10.93 8.92 3.55
C GLN A 20 10.09 7.64 3.57
N TRP A 21 10.73 6.50 3.69
CA TRP A 21 10.02 5.23 3.72
C TRP A 21 9.13 5.12 4.96
N GLN A 22 9.64 5.53 6.13
CA GLN A 22 8.84 5.52 7.35
C GLN A 22 7.63 6.43 7.25
N ALA A 23 7.79 7.61 6.65
CA ALA A 23 6.66 8.52 6.45
C ALA A 23 5.62 7.88 5.54
N TYR A 24 6.05 7.20 4.49
CA TYR A 24 5.17 6.49 3.58
C TYR A 24 4.41 5.37 4.30
N GLU A 25 5.11 4.58 5.12
CA GLU A 25 4.47 3.52 5.89
C GLU A 25 3.45 4.06 6.90
N GLN A 26 3.77 5.17 7.54
CA GLN A 26 2.83 5.82 8.46
C GLN A 26 1.56 6.26 7.74
N MET A 27 1.71 6.79 6.54
CA MET A 27 0.56 7.18 5.72
C MET A 27 -0.30 5.97 5.38
N LEU A 28 0.33 4.89 4.95
CA LEU A 28 -0.40 3.66 4.63
C LEU A 28 -1.14 3.12 5.84
N GLU A 29 -0.50 3.13 7.00
CA GLU A 29 -1.11 2.66 8.24
C GLU A 29 -2.33 3.50 8.61
N TYR A 30 -2.21 4.81 8.44
CA TYR A 30 -3.33 5.71 8.69
C TYR A 30 -4.53 5.35 7.81
N TYR A 31 -4.30 5.14 6.52
CA TYR A 31 -5.38 4.78 5.62
C TYR A 31 -5.94 3.39 5.91
N LEU A 32 -5.11 2.45 6.33
CA LEU A 32 -5.58 1.13 6.73
C LEU A 32 -6.52 1.21 7.93
N VAL A 33 -6.17 2.01 8.91
CA VAL A 33 -7.03 2.21 10.09
C VAL A 33 -8.36 2.83 9.68
N MET A 34 -8.33 3.83 8.80
CA MET A 34 -9.56 4.46 8.31
C MET A 34 -10.45 3.48 7.57
N GLN A 35 -9.88 2.65 6.70
CA GLN A 35 -10.66 1.68 5.95
C GLN A 35 -11.19 0.57 6.84
N SER A 36 -10.43 0.18 7.86
CA SER A 36 -10.89 -0.80 8.84
C SER A 36 -12.10 -0.29 9.61
N LYS A 37 -12.11 0.98 9.97
CA LYS A 37 -13.27 1.59 10.61
C LYS A 37 -14.49 1.60 9.70
N LYS A 38 -14.28 1.92 8.43
CA LYS A 38 -15.37 1.87 7.44
C LYS A 38 -15.92 0.46 7.30
N LEU A 39 -15.05 -0.52 7.32
CA LEU A 39 -15.46 -1.93 7.24
C LEU A 39 -16.34 -2.31 8.43
N GLU A 40 -15.94 -1.92 9.64
CA GLU A 40 -16.70 -2.19 10.85
C GLU A 40 -18.08 -1.53 10.85
N GLN A 41 -18.18 -0.37 10.20
CA GLN A 41 -19.41 0.42 10.16
C GLN A 41 -20.25 0.16 8.91
N ALA A 42 -19.79 -0.71 8.03
CA ALA A 42 -20.49 -0.96 6.77
C ALA A 42 -21.85 -1.61 7.04
N ASN A 43 -22.88 -1.04 6.42
CA ASN A 43 -24.26 -1.50 6.59
C ASN A 43 -24.79 -2.26 5.38
N ASP A 44 -24.08 -2.21 4.26
CA ASP A 44 -24.51 -2.92 3.07
C ASP A 44 -23.34 -3.57 2.36
N PRO A 45 -23.59 -4.55 1.48
CA PRO A 45 -22.52 -5.29 0.81
C PRO A 45 -21.61 -4.44 -0.05
N VAL A 46 -22.13 -3.37 -0.67
CA VAL A 46 -21.30 -2.51 -1.52
C VAL A 46 -20.25 -1.78 -0.69
N GLU A 47 -20.65 -1.20 0.43
CA GLU A 47 -19.71 -0.54 1.33
C GLU A 47 -18.68 -1.53 1.86
N LEU A 48 -19.12 -2.71 2.22
CA LEU A 48 -18.25 -3.76 2.72
C LEU A 48 -17.19 -4.14 1.69
N TYR A 49 -17.59 -4.39 0.46
CA TYR A 49 -16.67 -4.78 -0.60
C TYR A 49 -15.71 -3.67 -0.96
N ARG A 50 -16.16 -2.42 -0.96
CA ARG A 50 -15.28 -1.28 -1.22
C ARG A 50 -14.20 -1.16 -0.15
N ALA A 51 -14.56 -1.29 1.11
CA ALA A 51 -13.61 -1.23 2.20
C ALA A 51 -12.61 -2.39 2.13
N GLN A 52 -13.09 -3.60 1.83
CA GLN A 52 -12.21 -4.76 1.67
C GLN A 52 -11.23 -4.57 0.53
N GLY A 53 -11.70 -4.04 -0.61
CA GLY A 53 -10.84 -3.77 -1.74
C GLY A 53 -9.77 -2.73 -1.44
N ALA A 54 -10.15 -1.66 -0.73
CA ALA A 54 -9.21 -0.63 -0.33
C ALA A 54 -8.15 -1.18 0.63
N ILE A 55 -8.55 -2.02 1.58
CA ILE A 55 -7.61 -2.65 2.52
C ILE A 55 -6.62 -3.54 1.76
N ALA A 56 -7.12 -4.35 0.83
CA ALA A 56 -6.26 -5.22 0.05
C ALA A 56 -5.23 -4.42 -0.76
N ALA A 57 -5.67 -3.33 -1.39
CA ALA A 57 -4.77 -2.47 -2.16
C ALA A 57 -3.71 -1.82 -1.27
N LEU A 58 -4.11 -1.34 -0.09
CA LEU A 58 -3.18 -0.71 0.83
C LEU A 58 -2.16 -1.71 1.38
N ARG A 59 -2.60 -2.94 1.68
CA ARG A 59 -1.69 -3.99 2.12
C ARG A 59 -0.67 -4.34 1.05
N LYS A 60 -1.10 -4.35 -0.20
CA LYS A 60 -0.18 -4.58 -1.31
C LYS A 60 0.88 -3.49 -1.37
N LEU A 61 0.50 -2.25 -1.15
CA LEU A 61 1.45 -1.13 -1.13
C LEU A 61 2.45 -1.23 0.01
N LYS A 62 2.07 -1.85 1.12
CA LYS A 62 3.01 -2.06 2.24
C LYS A 62 4.14 -3.02 1.87
N THR A 63 3.93 -3.90 0.90
CA THR A 63 4.97 -4.82 0.45
C THR A 63 5.88 -4.23 -0.62
N LEU A 64 5.66 -2.97 -1.00
CA LEU A 64 6.39 -2.34 -2.09
C LEU A 64 7.90 -2.37 -1.90
N ARG A 65 8.37 -2.13 -0.68
CA ARG A 65 9.81 -2.14 -0.40
C ARG A 65 10.43 -3.50 -0.68
N ASP A 66 9.71 -4.56 -0.29
CA ASP A 66 10.18 -5.93 -0.54
C ASP A 66 10.22 -6.23 -2.03
N GLU A 67 9.21 -5.76 -2.77
CA GLU A 67 9.17 -5.93 -4.22
C GLU A 67 10.32 -5.20 -4.89
N ILE A 68 10.61 -3.97 -4.46
CA ILE A 68 11.72 -3.18 -4.98
C ILE A 68 13.05 -3.89 -4.73
N ASN A 69 13.25 -4.39 -3.52
CA ASN A 69 14.49 -5.05 -3.14
C ASN A 69 14.65 -6.42 -3.80
N ALA A 70 13.56 -7.07 -4.11
CA ALA A 70 13.58 -8.36 -4.81
C ALA A 70 13.95 -8.22 -6.28
N ASP A 71 13.72 -7.05 -6.87
CA ASP A 71 14.00 -6.78 -8.28
C ASP A 71 15.46 -6.34 -8.43
N ARG A 72 16.33 -7.27 -8.68
CA ARG A 72 17.76 -7.02 -8.79
C ARG A 72 18.27 -7.17 -10.20
#